data_d1f2b1f72d9a79d9ae7319e71f9743fc
#
_entry.id   d1f2b1f72d9a79d9ae7319e71f9743fc
#
_cell.length_a   1.000
_cell.length_b   1.000
_cell.length_c   1.000
_cell.angle_alpha   90.00
_cell.angle_beta   90.00
_cell.angle_gamma   90.00
#
_symmetry.space_group_name_H-M   'P 1'
#
loop_
_entity.id
_entity.type
_entity.pdbx_description
1 polymer ?
#
loop_
_entity_poly.entity_id
_entity_poly.type
_entity_poly.pdbx_seq_one_letter_code
_entity_poly.pdbx_strand_id
1 'polypeptide(L)'
;MKYPILYKLVCVFAFILLAGSVSGKKPIKTLIVTGQNNHNWQVSNVALKKIMEQSGRFIVDVAVSPAAGEDMSSFRPDFAAYQLVVVDYNGDSWIEETRQNFISFARNGGGIVIYH
;
A
#
# COMPACT_ATOMS: atom_id res chain seq x y z
N MET A 1 -21.69 49.20 30.56
CA MET A 1 -21.42 47.78 30.31
C MET A 1 -20.14 47.67 29.46
N LYS A 2 -19.05 47.30 30.08
CA LYS A 2 -17.76 47.31 29.41
C LYS A 2 -17.11 45.89 29.57
N TYR A 3 -17.54 44.95 28.72
CA TYR A 3 -16.84 43.65 28.61
C TYR A 3 -16.45 43.32 27.16
N PRO A 4 -15.82 44.20 26.38
CA PRO A 4 -15.70 43.86 24.96
C PRO A 4 -14.35 43.24 24.58
N ILE A 5 -13.29 43.44 25.32
CA ILE A 5 -11.96 43.05 24.81
C ILE A 5 -11.54 41.67 25.34
N LEU A 6 -11.75 41.38 26.61
CA LEU A 6 -11.35 40.11 27.21
C LEU A 6 -12.14 38.95 26.66
N TYR A 7 -13.45 39.12 26.43
CA TYR A 7 -14.33 38.10 25.86
C TYR A 7 -13.98 37.77 24.40
N LYS A 8 -13.63 38.77 23.61
CA LYS A 8 -13.19 38.55 22.22
C LYS A 8 -11.85 37.81 22.15
N LEU A 9 -10.92 38.07 23.06
CA LEU A 9 -9.63 37.36 23.16
C LEU A 9 -9.82 35.91 23.59
N VAL A 10 -10.71 35.62 24.54
CA VAL A 10 -11.00 34.27 24.99
C VAL A 10 -11.68 33.44 23.90
N CYS A 11 -12.59 34.03 23.10
CA CYS A 11 -13.23 33.33 21.98
C CYS A 11 -12.24 33.02 20.83
N VAL A 12 -11.30 33.90 20.56
CA VAL A 12 -10.27 33.65 19.52
C VAL A 12 -9.30 32.58 19.97
N PHE A 13 -8.90 32.55 21.25
CA PHE A 13 -8.03 31.50 21.78
C PHE A 13 -8.73 30.12 21.85
N ALA A 14 -10.03 30.08 22.15
CA ALA A 14 -10.82 28.85 22.15
C ALA A 14 -10.98 28.27 20.72
N PHE A 15 -11.04 29.13 19.70
CA PHE A 15 -11.14 28.68 18.30
C PHE A 15 -9.82 28.12 17.74
N ILE A 16 -8.67 28.62 18.24
CA ILE A 16 -7.34 28.11 17.83
C ILE A 16 -7.04 26.74 18.46
N LEU A 17 -7.60 26.44 19.63
CA LEU A 17 -7.43 25.14 20.29
C LEU A 17 -8.30 24.02 19.70
N LEU A 18 -9.27 24.33 18.86
CA LEU A 18 -10.10 23.37 18.12
C LEU A 18 -9.55 23.04 16.72
N ALA A 19 -8.43 23.63 16.30
CA ALA A 19 -7.66 23.09 15.19
C ALA A 19 -6.99 21.78 15.64
N GLY A 20 -7.82 20.82 16.04
CA GLY A 20 -7.41 19.47 16.35
C GLY A 20 -6.59 18.95 15.18
N SER A 21 -5.38 18.51 15.45
CA SER A 21 -4.51 17.84 14.50
C SER A 21 -5.35 16.78 13.81
N VAL A 22 -5.71 17.00 12.56
CA VAL A 22 -6.19 15.94 11.67
C VAL A 22 -4.98 15.02 11.52
N SER A 23 -4.85 14.06 12.42
CA SER A 23 -3.88 13.00 12.33
C SER A 23 -4.26 12.17 11.12
N GLY A 24 -3.83 12.60 9.96
CA GLY A 24 -3.95 11.84 8.73
C GLY A 24 -3.29 10.49 8.96
N LYS A 25 -4.06 9.39 8.85
CA LYS A 25 -3.49 8.04 8.93
C LYS A 25 -2.39 7.94 7.87
N LYS A 26 -1.23 7.45 8.27
CA LYS A 26 -0.12 7.21 7.34
C LYS A 26 -0.61 6.29 6.22
N PRO A 27 -0.25 6.56 4.95
CA PRO A 27 -0.62 5.69 3.86
C PRO A 27 -0.01 4.29 4.03
N ILE A 28 -0.74 3.29 3.57
CA ILE A 28 -0.35 1.89 3.63
C ILE A 28 0.64 1.61 2.50
N LYS A 29 1.85 1.21 2.83
CA LYS A 29 2.82 0.74 1.84
C LYS A 29 2.37 -0.58 1.26
N THR A 30 2.17 -0.61 -0.05
CA THR A 30 1.60 -1.73 -0.78
C THR A 30 2.53 -2.17 -1.89
N LEU A 31 2.68 -3.47 -2.08
CA LEU A 31 3.34 -4.07 -3.23
C LEU A 31 2.33 -4.80 -4.09
N ILE A 32 2.26 -4.50 -5.38
CA ILE A 32 1.59 -5.34 -6.37
C ILE A 32 2.63 -6.31 -6.94
N VAL A 33 2.37 -7.60 -6.85
CA VAL A 33 3.18 -8.65 -7.49
C VAL A 33 2.48 -9.07 -8.76
N THR A 34 3.17 -9.00 -9.89
CA THR A 34 2.61 -9.27 -11.21
C THR A 34 3.69 -9.80 -12.17
N GLY A 35 3.40 -9.94 -13.46
CA GLY A 35 4.36 -10.32 -14.51
C GLY A 35 3.95 -11.54 -15.30
N GLN A 36 3.15 -12.44 -14.71
CA GLN A 36 2.56 -13.58 -15.40
C GLN A 36 1.13 -13.76 -14.91
N ASN A 37 0.18 -13.80 -15.82
CA ASN A 37 -1.22 -14.06 -15.50
C ASN A 37 -1.95 -14.55 -16.76
N ASN A 38 -3.13 -15.17 -16.59
CA ASN A 38 -4.02 -15.57 -17.66
C ASN A 38 -4.90 -14.42 -18.22
N HIS A 39 -4.80 -13.25 -17.62
CA HIS A 39 -5.40 -12.01 -18.15
C HIS A 39 -4.32 -10.95 -18.47
N ASN A 40 -4.72 -9.79 -19.00
CA ASN A 40 -3.79 -8.72 -19.36
C ASN A 40 -3.25 -8.00 -18.11
N TRP A 41 -2.26 -8.60 -17.45
CA TRP A 41 -1.64 -8.06 -16.25
C TRP A 41 -0.97 -6.69 -16.48
N GLN A 42 -0.51 -6.40 -17.69
CA GLN A 42 0.10 -5.11 -18.03
C GLN A 42 -0.90 -3.95 -17.87
N VAL A 43 -2.17 -4.23 -18.09
CA VAL A 43 -3.26 -3.26 -17.91
C VAL A 43 -3.77 -3.28 -16.46
N SER A 44 -3.98 -4.48 -15.89
CA SER A 44 -4.56 -4.61 -14.54
C SER A 44 -3.68 -4.00 -13.46
N ASN A 45 -2.36 -4.23 -13.49
CA ASN A 45 -1.47 -3.66 -12.47
C ASN A 45 -1.47 -2.12 -12.50
N VAL A 46 -1.49 -1.51 -13.68
CA VAL A 46 -1.57 -0.04 -13.84
C VAL A 46 -2.89 0.50 -13.29
N ALA A 47 -4.00 -0.18 -13.60
CA ALA A 47 -5.32 0.20 -13.12
C ALA A 47 -5.43 0.06 -11.59
N LEU A 48 -4.98 -1.06 -11.03
CA LEU A 48 -4.97 -1.32 -9.59
C LEU A 48 -4.14 -0.26 -8.85
N LYS A 49 -2.91 -0.01 -9.31
CA LYS A 49 -2.04 1.03 -8.74
C LYS A 49 -2.75 2.38 -8.72
N LYS A 50 -3.29 2.80 -9.86
CA LYS A 50 -4.00 4.08 -10.00
C LYS A 50 -5.19 4.19 -9.05
N ILE A 51 -6.05 3.17 -8.99
CA ILE A 51 -7.24 3.16 -8.13
C ILE A 51 -6.83 3.25 -6.66
N MET A 52 -5.83 2.51 -6.24
CA MET A 52 -5.36 2.51 -4.87
C MET A 52 -4.76 3.86 -4.48
N GLU A 53 -3.88 4.43 -5.30
CA GLU A 53 -3.23 5.71 -5.04
C GLU A 53 -4.21 6.89 -5.07
N GLN A 54 -5.22 6.87 -5.95
CA GLN A 54 -6.27 7.90 -6.00
C GLN A 54 -7.08 7.99 -4.71
N SER A 55 -7.14 6.92 -3.92
CA SER A 55 -7.80 6.94 -2.62
C SER A 55 -7.06 7.79 -1.56
N GLY A 56 -5.79 8.13 -1.80
CA GLY A 56 -4.90 8.79 -0.84
C GLY A 56 -4.50 7.90 0.35
N ARG A 57 -4.91 6.64 0.37
CA ARG A 57 -4.68 5.70 1.49
C ARG A 57 -3.50 4.77 1.28
N PHE A 58 -3.00 4.66 0.06
CA PHE A 58 -1.95 3.70 -0.31
C PHE A 58 -0.81 4.39 -1.05
N ILE A 59 0.40 3.89 -0.83
CA ILE A 59 1.58 4.12 -1.66
C ILE A 59 1.93 2.78 -2.28
N VAL A 60 1.99 2.70 -3.61
CA VAL A 60 2.01 1.42 -4.31
C VAL A 60 3.26 1.28 -5.18
N ASP A 61 4.06 0.26 -4.87
CA ASP A 61 5.13 -0.24 -5.72
C ASP A 61 4.67 -1.47 -6.50
N VAL A 62 5.36 -1.80 -7.58
CA VAL A 62 5.05 -2.95 -8.43
C VAL A 62 6.31 -3.79 -8.63
N ALA A 63 6.21 -5.08 -8.32
CA ALA A 63 7.23 -6.07 -8.63
C ALA A 63 6.76 -6.93 -9.79
N VAL A 64 7.50 -6.86 -10.90
CA VAL A 64 7.20 -7.62 -12.12
C VAL A 64 8.14 -8.81 -12.18
N SER A 65 7.59 -10.03 -12.28
CA SER A 65 8.37 -11.24 -12.45
C SER A 65 8.99 -11.34 -13.84
N PRO A 66 10.03 -12.15 -14.04
CA PRO A 66 10.43 -12.61 -15.36
C PRO A 66 9.25 -13.22 -16.14
N ALA A 67 9.37 -13.27 -17.47
CA ALA A 67 8.35 -13.88 -18.32
C ALA A 67 8.25 -15.40 -18.06
N ALA A 68 7.13 -15.99 -18.47
CA ALA A 68 6.91 -17.43 -18.31
C ALA A 68 8.03 -18.25 -18.98
N GLY A 69 8.58 -19.21 -18.26
CA GLY A 69 9.68 -20.05 -18.69
C GLY A 69 11.07 -19.44 -18.54
N GLU A 70 11.19 -18.20 -18.09
CA GLU A 70 12.48 -17.57 -17.79
C GLU A 70 12.98 -17.88 -16.38
N ASP A 71 14.24 -17.57 -16.11
CA ASP A 71 14.85 -17.78 -14.81
C ASP A 71 14.24 -16.88 -13.72
N MET A 72 13.58 -17.50 -12.74
CA MET A 72 12.96 -16.83 -11.62
C MET A 72 13.93 -16.51 -10.47
N SER A 73 15.22 -16.85 -10.58
CA SER A 73 16.18 -16.70 -9.48
C SER A 73 16.40 -15.26 -9.03
N SER A 74 16.19 -14.30 -9.92
CA SER A 74 16.30 -12.87 -9.63
C SER A 74 15.04 -12.26 -9.02
N PHE A 75 13.90 -12.95 -9.06
CA PHE A 75 12.64 -12.44 -8.55
C PHE A 75 12.54 -12.59 -7.03
N ARG A 76 13.01 -11.58 -6.32
CA ARG A 76 13.13 -11.58 -4.85
C ARG A 76 12.55 -10.30 -4.24
N PRO A 77 11.22 -10.08 -4.31
CA PRO A 77 10.61 -8.91 -3.67
C PRO A 77 10.84 -8.90 -2.16
N ASP A 78 11.17 -7.74 -1.62
CA ASP A 78 11.25 -7.54 -0.16
C ASP A 78 9.85 -7.32 0.42
N PHE A 79 9.11 -8.39 0.66
CA PHE A 79 7.75 -8.32 1.21
C PHE A 79 7.71 -7.64 2.58
N ALA A 80 8.77 -7.76 3.39
CA ALA A 80 8.82 -7.20 4.73
C ALA A 80 8.80 -5.66 4.75
N ALA A 81 9.15 -5.02 3.64
CA ALA A 81 9.10 -3.57 3.50
C ALA A 81 7.67 -3.02 3.35
N TYR A 82 6.66 -3.88 3.21
CA TYR A 82 5.27 -3.52 2.93
C TYR A 82 4.31 -3.96 4.03
N GLN A 83 3.12 -3.36 4.03
CA GLN A 83 2.03 -3.70 4.94
C GLN A 83 0.93 -4.50 4.21
N LEU A 84 0.87 -4.37 2.89
CA LEU A 84 -0.09 -5.05 2.02
C LEU A 84 0.62 -5.57 0.77
N VAL A 85 0.33 -6.80 0.39
CA VAL A 85 0.72 -7.37 -0.90
C VAL A 85 -0.54 -7.72 -1.69
N VAL A 86 -0.64 -7.18 -2.89
CA VAL A 86 -1.69 -7.53 -3.87
C VAL A 86 -1.06 -8.48 -4.88
N VAL A 87 -1.56 -9.71 -4.94
CA VAL A 87 -1.08 -10.75 -5.84
C VAL A 87 -1.92 -10.75 -7.11
N ASP A 88 -1.41 -10.10 -8.14
CA ASP A 88 -1.90 -10.11 -9.52
C ASP A 88 -1.01 -11.06 -10.34
N TYR A 89 -0.94 -12.31 -9.91
CA TYR A 89 0.01 -13.29 -10.42
C TYR A 89 -0.58 -14.69 -10.47
N ASN A 90 -0.44 -15.33 -11.62
CA ASN A 90 -0.79 -16.73 -11.83
C ASN A 90 0.18 -17.32 -12.89
N GLY A 91 1.37 -17.63 -12.48
CA GLY A 91 2.45 -18.06 -13.38
C GLY A 91 3.39 -19.07 -12.74
N ASP A 92 4.62 -19.08 -13.22
CA ASP A 92 5.67 -19.99 -12.76
C ASP A 92 5.88 -19.90 -11.26
N SER A 93 6.23 -21.01 -10.65
CA SER A 93 6.52 -21.05 -9.23
C SER A 93 7.71 -20.16 -8.87
N TRP A 94 7.54 -19.34 -7.85
CA TRP A 94 8.65 -18.60 -7.27
C TRP A 94 9.69 -19.57 -6.68
N ILE A 95 10.95 -19.15 -6.64
CA ILE A 95 11.99 -19.92 -5.93
C ILE A 95 11.64 -20.06 -4.45
N GLU A 96 12.19 -21.07 -3.81
CA GLU A 96 11.88 -21.41 -2.42
C GLU A 96 12.09 -20.23 -1.47
N GLU A 97 13.18 -19.49 -1.62
CA GLU A 97 13.47 -18.31 -0.80
C GLU A 97 12.37 -17.25 -0.89
N THR A 98 11.91 -16.93 -2.09
CA THR A 98 10.83 -15.95 -2.32
C THR A 98 9.51 -16.43 -1.72
N ARG A 99 9.19 -17.72 -1.85
CA ARG A 99 7.99 -18.32 -1.23
C ARG A 99 8.05 -18.24 0.28
N GLN A 100 9.19 -18.56 0.89
CA GLN A 100 9.37 -18.52 2.35
C GLN A 100 9.29 -17.08 2.88
N ASN A 101 9.83 -16.11 2.16
CA ASN A 101 9.71 -14.70 2.52
C ASN A 101 8.25 -14.22 2.47
N PHE A 102 7.47 -14.65 1.48
CA PHE A 102 6.04 -14.35 1.39
C PHE A 102 5.23 -15.01 2.52
N ILE A 103 5.52 -16.29 2.83
CA ILE A 103 4.89 -16.99 3.95
C ILE A 103 5.21 -16.29 5.28
N SER A 104 6.46 -15.88 5.48
CA SER A 104 6.88 -15.14 6.67
C SER A 104 6.17 -13.80 6.79
N PHE A 105 6.01 -13.08 5.69
CA PHE A 105 5.22 -11.85 5.63
C PHE A 105 3.77 -12.09 6.11
N ALA A 106 3.11 -13.13 5.60
CA ALA A 106 1.76 -13.50 6.02
C ALA A 106 1.68 -13.85 7.51
N ARG A 107 2.61 -14.68 8.00
CA ARG A 107 2.67 -15.09 9.41
C ARG A 107 2.91 -13.94 10.37
N ASN A 108 3.63 -12.92 9.92
CA ASN A 108 3.91 -11.71 10.70
C ASN A 108 2.79 -10.66 10.61
N GLY A 109 1.62 -11.02 10.07
CA GLY A 109 0.43 -10.17 10.03
C GLY A 109 0.36 -9.25 8.81
N GLY A 110 1.15 -9.50 7.77
CA GLY A 110 1.05 -8.79 6.49
C GLY A 110 -0.31 -9.01 5.83
N GLY A 111 -0.90 -7.95 5.28
CA GLY A 111 -2.16 -8.01 4.54
C GLY A 111 -1.94 -8.63 3.15
N ILE A 112 -2.84 -9.50 2.71
CA ILE A 112 -2.77 -10.13 1.39
C ILE A 112 -4.11 -9.99 0.70
N VAL A 113 -4.08 -9.56 -0.57
CA VAL A 113 -5.22 -9.56 -1.48
C VAL A 113 -4.81 -10.36 -2.72
N ILE A 114 -5.63 -11.31 -3.10
CA ILE A 114 -5.47 -12.04 -4.36
C ILE A 114 -6.40 -11.42 -5.37
N TYR A 115 -5.84 -10.96 -6.48
CA TYR A 115 -6.57 -10.47 -7.64
C TYR A 115 -6.38 -11.47 -8.80
N HIS A 116 -7.49 -12.16 -9.13
CA HIS A 116 -7.45 -13.25 -10.12
C HIS A 116 -8.68 -13.18 -11.04
#